data_6bb5441773b67857ec997604e46586cb
#
_entry.id   6bb5441773b67857ec997604e46586cb
#
_cell.length_a   1.000
_cell.length_b   1.000
_cell.length_c   1.000
_cell.angle_alpha   90.00
_cell.angle_beta   90.00
_cell.angle_gamma   90.00
#
_symmetry.space_group_name_H-M   'P 1'
#
loop_
_entity.id
_entity.type
_entity.pdbx_description
1 polymer ?
#
loop_
_entity_poly.entity_id
_entity_poly.type
_entity_poly.pdbx_seq_one_letter_code
_entity_poly.pdbx_strand_id
1 'polypeptide(L)'
;PIAMIFYAKALFSIAANSAVAMSDEMRNKTMHLLMSTPMSLEQILLGKVAAAIWRKMDDLILIVQAGALFGPPLIIMHYAAMFPVVDSGILSYPLVIIMSVVVLVRLVVEPIMFGMLGVGIGTYVPYRSTAMMMSVALVGFYFLLMYMLNQLSSQNVIAAMEAVNQATDATLSAANLRLTGAFAFMIATEFVLPLLLPYILIRLMMRIVRQHVQSI
;
A
#
# COMPACT_ATOMS: atom_id res chain seq x y z
N PRO A 1 -9.71 5.37 -13.15
CA PRO A 1 -9.42 3.97 -13.50
C PRO A 1 -8.07 3.81 -14.20
N ILE A 2 -7.78 4.58 -15.27
CA ILE A 2 -6.57 4.44 -16.09
C ILE A 2 -5.29 4.64 -15.26
N ALA A 3 -5.19 5.70 -14.45
CA ALA A 3 -4.04 5.97 -13.59
C ALA A 3 -3.78 4.82 -12.60
N MET A 4 -4.82 4.17 -12.07
CA MET A 4 -4.68 3.01 -11.19
C MET A 4 -4.07 1.80 -11.91
N ILE A 5 -4.42 1.59 -13.18
CA ILE A 5 -3.84 0.49 -13.98
C ILE A 5 -2.35 0.72 -14.22
N PHE A 6 -1.96 1.96 -14.55
CA PHE A 6 -0.54 2.32 -14.71
C PHE A 6 0.23 2.19 -13.39
N TYR A 7 -0.38 2.62 -12.28
CA TYR A 7 0.21 2.48 -10.96
C TYR A 7 0.41 0.99 -10.59
N ALA A 8 -0.62 0.18 -10.72
CA ALA A 8 -0.52 -1.25 -10.51
C ALA A 8 0.58 -1.89 -11.37
N LYS A 9 0.63 -1.56 -12.68
CA LYS A 9 1.68 -2.02 -13.60
C LYS A 9 3.08 -1.63 -13.12
N ALA A 10 3.28 -0.40 -12.65
CA ALA A 10 4.56 0.05 -12.12
C ALA A 10 4.96 -0.76 -10.89
N LEU A 11 4.04 -0.96 -9.93
CA LEU A 11 4.30 -1.74 -8.72
C LEU A 11 4.56 -3.23 -9.02
N PHE A 12 3.80 -3.85 -9.94
CA PHE A 12 4.08 -5.20 -10.42
C PHE A 12 5.49 -5.32 -11.01
N SER A 13 5.88 -4.34 -11.83
CA SER A 13 7.21 -4.31 -12.44
C SER A 13 8.33 -4.14 -11.41
N ILE A 14 8.14 -3.27 -10.40
CA ILE A 14 9.12 -3.06 -9.32
C ILE A 14 9.30 -4.35 -8.51
N ALA A 15 8.21 -4.97 -8.07
CA ALA A 15 8.25 -6.20 -7.30
C ALA A 15 8.92 -7.34 -8.09
N ALA A 16 8.53 -7.53 -9.36
CA ALA A 16 9.09 -8.55 -10.24
C ALA A 16 10.59 -8.35 -10.50
N ASN A 17 11.00 -7.12 -10.82
CA ASN A 17 12.41 -6.82 -11.07
C ASN A 17 13.28 -7.00 -9.83
N SER A 18 12.78 -6.61 -8.65
CA SER A 18 13.46 -6.80 -7.38
C SER A 18 13.60 -8.30 -7.03
N ALA A 19 12.54 -9.08 -7.26
CA ALA A 19 12.55 -10.53 -7.03
C ALA A 19 13.54 -11.25 -7.95
N VAL A 20 13.53 -10.90 -9.24
CA VAL A 20 14.45 -11.47 -10.24
C VAL A 20 15.90 -11.12 -9.90
N ALA A 21 16.20 -9.86 -9.59
CA ALA A 21 17.55 -9.43 -9.26
C ALA A 21 18.11 -10.18 -8.04
N MET A 22 17.28 -10.43 -7.03
CA MET A 22 17.70 -11.17 -5.84
C MET A 22 17.82 -12.68 -6.10
N SER A 23 16.87 -13.27 -6.83
CA SER A 23 16.90 -14.69 -7.22
C SER A 23 18.14 -15.04 -8.05
N ASP A 24 18.53 -14.17 -8.99
CA ASP A 24 19.75 -14.39 -9.81
C ASP A 24 21.02 -14.35 -8.95
N GLU A 25 21.12 -13.49 -7.94
CA GLU A 25 22.27 -13.44 -7.05
C GLU A 25 22.35 -14.63 -6.10
N MET A 26 21.21 -15.06 -5.55
CA MET A 26 21.17 -16.25 -4.71
C MET A 26 21.57 -17.49 -5.51
N ARG A 27 21.07 -17.63 -6.73
CA ARG A 27 21.41 -18.75 -7.62
C ARG A 27 22.89 -18.75 -8.03
N ASN A 28 23.44 -17.59 -8.35
CA ASN A 28 24.83 -17.46 -8.78
C ASN A 28 25.82 -17.39 -7.62
N LYS A 29 25.34 -17.46 -6.37
CA LYS A 29 26.17 -17.37 -5.14
C LYS A 29 26.99 -16.08 -5.06
N THR A 30 26.56 -15.00 -5.75
CA THR A 30 27.26 -13.71 -5.74
C THR A 30 26.99 -12.90 -4.48
N MET A 31 26.01 -13.33 -3.67
CA MET A 31 25.67 -12.64 -2.41
C MET A 31 26.87 -12.61 -1.43
N HIS A 32 27.71 -13.65 -1.39
CA HIS A 32 28.92 -13.65 -0.58
C HIS A 32 29.92 -12.57 -0.98
N LEU A 33 30.06 -12.30 -2.29
CA LEU A 33 30.91 -11.23 -2.79
C LEU A 33 30.37 -9.85 -2.40
N LEU A 34 29.07 -9.68 -2.42
CA LEU A 34 28.43 -8.42 -1.97
C LEU A 34 28.63 -8.20 -0.46
N MET A 35 28.57 -9.26 0.33
CA MET A 35 28.80 -9.19 1.79
C MET A 35 30.27 -8.94 2.15
N SER A 36 31.24 -9.16 1.25
CA SER A 36 32.63 -8.78 1.45
C SER A 36 32.90 -7.30 1.23
N THR A 37 31.92 -6.55 0.70
CA THR A 37 32.01 -5.09 0.57
C THR A 37 31.79 -4.42 1.93
N PRO A 38 32.30 -3.18 2.13
CA PRO A 38 32.09 -2.44 3.39
C PRO A 38 30.64 -1.94 3.58
N MET A 39 29.71 -2.37 2.73
CA MET A 39 28.28 -1.99 2.79
C MET A 39 27.51 -2.90 3.75
N SER A 40 26.59 -2.33 4.53
CA SER A 40 25.68 -3.14 5.33
C SER A 40 24.70 -3.90 4.43
N LEU A 41 24.23 -5.07 4.89
CA LEU A 41 23.23 -5.86 4.18
C LEU A 41 21.98 -5.03 3.85
N GLU A 42 21.55 -4.17 4.78
CA GLU A 42 20.41 -3.27 4.56
C GLU A 42 20.65 -2.30 3.40
N GLN A 43 21.84 -1.73 3.29
CA GLN A 43 22.20 -0.84 2.18
C GLN A 43 22.21 -1.60 0.85
N ILE A 44 22.68 -2.83 0.83
CA ILE A 44 22.67 -3.67 -0.37
C ILE A 44 21.22 -3.95 -0.81
N LEU A 45 20.35 -4.37 0.12
CA LEU A 45 18.95 -4.68 -0.19
C LEU A 45 18.17 -3.44 -0.64
N LEU A 46 18.32 -2.33 0.08
CA LEU A 46 17.68 -1.06 -0.28
C LEU A 46 18.22 -0.52 -1.61
N GLY A 47 19.50 -0.69 -1.90
CA GLY A 47 20.09 -0.32 -3.19
C GLY A 47 19.46 -1.07 -4.37
N LYS A 48 19.13 -2.36 -4.21
CA LYS A 48 18.42 -3.15 -5.22
C LYS A 48 16.99 -2.66 -5.44
N VAL A 49 16.29 -2.38 -4.36
CA VAL A 49 14.94 -1.80 -4.41
C VAL A 49 14.99 -0.44 -5.09
N ALA A 50 15.93 0.42 -4.71
CA ALA A 50 16.12 1.72 -5.32
C ALA A 50 16.41 1.62 -6.83
N ALA A 51 17.25 0.68 -7.26
CA ALA A 51 17.53 0.43 -8.66
C ALA A 51 16.28 -0.03 -9.44
N ALA A 52 15.44 -0.88 -8.83
CA ALA A 52 14.18 -1.32 -9.44
C ALA A 52 13.17 -0.18 -9.57
N ILE A 53 13.08 0.69 -8.55
CA ILE A 53 12.24 1.90 -8.56
C ILE A 53 12.74 2.89 -9.60
N TRP A 54 14.06 3.12 -9.65
CA TRP A 54 14.68 4.06 -10.60
C TRP A 54 14.36 3.72 -12.06
N ARG A 55 14.35 2.42 -12.39
CA ARG A 55 13.97 1.96 -13.75
C ARG A 55 12.50 2.25 -14.11
N LYS A 56 11.67 2.62 -13.14
CA LYS A 56 10.26 2.94 -13.31
C LYS A 56 9.91 4.36 -12.89
N MET A 57 10.94 5.21 -12.76
CA MET A 57 10.78 6.57 -12.28
C MET A 57 9.88 7.41 -13.19
N ASP A 58 10.02 7.26 -14.51
CA ASP A 58 9.19 7.99 -15.48
C ASP A 58 7.70 7.63 -15.35
N ASP A 59 7.41 6.33 -15.22
CA ASP A 59 6.05 5.85 -14.99
C ASP A 59 5.49 6.40 -13.65
N LEU A 60 6.31 6.40 -12.57
CA LEU A 60 5.91 6.91 -11.27
C LEU A 60 5.69 8.43 -11.24
N ILE A 61 6.57 9.20 -11.90
CA ILE A 61 6.42 10.66 -12.01
C ILE A 61 5.10 11.01 -12.71
N LEU A 62 4.79 10.34 -13.81
CA LEU A 62 3.55 10.54 -14.54
C LEU A 62 2.32 10.22 -13.66
N ILE A 63 2.40 9.15 -12.85
CA ILE A 63 1.33 8.77 -11.92
C ILE A 63 1.18 9.81 -10.80
N VAL A 64 2.28 10.31 -10.24
CA VAL A 64 2.26 11.38 -9.22
C VAL A 64 1.61 12.65 -9.78
N GLN A 65 1.98 13.05 -11.00
CA GLN A 65 1.36 14.20 -11.67
C GLN A 65 -0.14 13.99 -11.91
N ALA A 66 -0.53 12.82 -12.42
CA ALA A 66 -1.94 12.49 -12.61
C ALA A 66 -2.69 12.42 -11.26
N GLY A 67 -2.06 11.86 -10.23
CA GLY A 67 -2.60 11.81 -8.86
C GLY A 67 -2.79 13.20 -8.25
N ALA A 68 -1.86 14.12 -8.48
CA ALA A 68 -1.96 15.51 -8.01
C ALA A 68 -3.09 16.27 -8.70
N LEU A 69 -3.32 16.02 -10.00
CA LEU A 69 -4.36 16.70 -10.76
C LEU A 69 -5.76 16.12 -10.50
N PHE A 70 -5.90 14.80 -10.46
CA PHE A 70 -7.21 14.12 -10.38
C PHE A 70 -7.54 13.59 -8.99
N GLY A 71 -6.55 13.42 -8.11
CA GLY A 71 -6.74 12.90 -6.76
C GLY A 71 -7.68 13.75 -5.91
N PRO A 72 -7.41 15.04 -5.70
CA PRO A 72 -8.25 15.91 -4.87
C PRO A 72 -9.71 15.94 -5.33
N PRO A 73 -10.06 16.14 -6.62
CA PRO A 73 -11.45 16.08 -7.06
C PRO A 73 -12.14 14.75 -6.79
N LEU A 74 -11.42 13.61 -6.97
CA LEU A 74 -11.98 12.28 -6.70
C LEU A 74 -12.21 12.04 -5.21
N ILE A 75 -11.28 12.49 -4.37
CA ILE A 75 -11.39 12.42 -2.91
C ILE A 75 -12.58 13.27 -2.44
N ILE A 76 -12.70 14.51 -2.92
CA ILE A 76 -13.83 15.39 -2.61
C ILE A 76 -15.13 14.72 -3.02
N MET A 77 -15.22 14.17 -4.23
CA MET A 77 -16.42 13.53 -4.74
C MET A 77 -16.81 12.28 -3.91
N HIS A 78 -15.81 11.48 -3.47
CA HIS A 78 -16.05 10.33 -2.62
C HIS A 78 -16.60 10.73 -1.25
N TYR A 79 -15.98 11.69 -0.58
CA TYR A 79 -16.40 12.14 0.74
C TYR A 79 -17.64 13.02 0.72
N ALA A 80 -17.89 13.81 -0.33
CA ALA A 80 -19.12 14.57 -0.49
C ALA A 80 -20.36 13.66 -0.64
N ALA A 81 -20.19 12.47 -1.19
CA ALA A 81 -21.25 11.47 -1.25
C ALA A 81 -21.57 10.86 0.14
N MET A 82 -20.55 10.73 1.01
CA MET A 82 -20.71 10.22 2.38
C MET A 82 -21.14 11.29 3.38
N PHE A 83 -20.65 12.53 3.20
CA PHE A 83 -20.88 13.66 4.11
C PHE A 83 -21.44 14.84 3.30
N PRO A 84 -22.77 14.94 3.08
CA PRO A 84 -23.34 16.08 2.38
C PRO A 84 -22.99 17.40 3.09
N VAL A 85 -22.48 18.34 2.31
CA VAL A 85 -21.88 19.61 2.76
C VAL A 85 -22.80 20.47 3.62
N VAL A 86 -24.12 20.25 3.55
CA VAL A 86 -25.12 21.06 4.23
C VAL A 86 -25.06 20.91 5.75
N ASP A 87 -24.68 19.72 6.26
CA ASP A 87 -24.71 19.43 7.71
C ASP A 87 -23.31 19.27 8.35
N SER A 88 -22.25 19.10 7.56
CA SER A 88 -20.93 18.73 8.08
C SER A 88 -19.75 19.49 7.46
N GLY A 89 -19.95 20.66 6.91
CA GLY A 89 -18.98 21.44 6.12
C GLY A 89 -17.62 21.70 6.79
N ILE A 90 -17.54 21.63 8.11
CA ILE A 90 -16.29 21.81 8.86
C ILE A 90 -15.46 20.50 8.87
N LEU A 91 -16.07 19.33 8.81
CA LEU A 91 -15.38 18.03 8.90
C LEU A 91 -14.84 17.54 7.55
N SER A 92 -15.44 17.94 6.43
CA SER A 92 -15.06 17.48 5.09
C SER A 92 -13.69 17.99 4.63
N TYR A 93 -13.34 19.25 4.92
CA TYR A 93 -12.04 19.83 4.50
C TYR A 93 -10.83 19.16 5.16
N PRO A 94 -10.77 19.00 6.51
CA PRO A 94 -9.67 18.27 7.14
C PRO A 94 -9.53 16.85 6.63
N LEU A 95 -10.62 16.11 6.40
CA LEU A 95 -10.59 14.75 5.86
C LEU A 95 -9.97 14.70 4.46
N VAL A 96 -10.36 15.62 3.56
CA VAL A 96 -9.79 15.71 2.21
C VAL A 96 -8.28 15.99 2.27
N ILE A 97 -7.85 16.91 3.14
CA ILE A 97 -6.42 17.25 3.31
C ILE A 97 -5.66 16.03 3.82
N ILE A 98 -6.14 15.38 4.87
CA ILE A 98 -5.47 14.20 5.47
C ILE A 98 -5.40 13.08 4.44
N MET A 99 -6.49 12.79 3.70
CA MET A 99 -6.48 11.76 2.65
C MET A 99 -5.52 12.08 1.52
N SER A 100 -5.44 13.34 1.10
CA SER A 100 -4.47 13.74 0.08
C SER A 100 -3.03 13.48 0.55
N VAL A 101 -2.72 13.78 1.81
CA VAL A 101 -1.41 13.47 2.40
C VAL A 101 -1.17 11.96 2.47
N VAL A 102 -2.15 11.18 2.91
CA VAL A 102 -2.05 9.71 2.98
C VAL A 102 -1.78 9.13 1.59
N VAL A 103 -2.50 9.57 0.56
CA VAL A 103 -2.29 9.12 -0.83
C VAL A 103 -0.88 9.46 -1.31
N LEU A 104 -0.37 10.66 -1.04
CA LEU A 104 1.00 11.05 -1.42
C LEU A 104 2.05 10.20 -0.72
N VAL A 105 1.89 9.95 0.58
CA VAL A 105 2.80 9.08 1.34
C VAL A 105 2.77 7.65 0.80
N ARG A 106 1.60 7.12 0.47
CA ARG A 106 1.45 5.79 -0.15
C ARG A 106 2.19 5.67 -1.47
N LEU A 107 2.13 6.69 -2.33
CA LEU A 107 2.83 6.71 -3.63
C LEU A 107 4.35 6.53 -3.47
N VAL A 108 4.91 6.90 -2.31
CA VAL A 108 6.35 6.71 -2.01
C VAL A 108 6.61 5.39 -1.29
N VAL A 109 5.80 5.05 -0.30
CA VAL A 109 6.04 3.91 0.60
C VAL A 109 5.67 2.57 -0.04
N GLU A 110 4.61 2.52 -0.84
CA GLU A 110 4.19 1.28 -1.51
C GLU A 110 5.23 0.73 -2.51
N PRO A 111 5.86 1.54 -3.39
CA PRO A 111 6.94 1.04 -4.24
C PRO A 111 8.10 0.43 -3.46
N ILE A 112 8.49 1.05 -2.33
CA ILE A 112 9.55 0.52 -1.46
C ILE A 112 9.11 -0.81 -0.83
N MET A 113 7.90 -0.88 -0.33
CA MET A 113 7.33 -2.11 0.23
C MET A 113 7.34 -3.25 -0.79
N PHE A 114 6.82 -3.01 -2.00
CA PHE A 114 6.76 -4.06 -3.03
C PHE A 114 8.14 -4.45 -3.56
N GLY A 115 9.07 -3.50 -3.64
CA GLY A 115 10.47 -3.81 -3.91
C GLY A 115 11.06 -4.72 -2.85
N MET A 116 10.86 -4.42 -1.57
CA MET A 116 11.33 -5.25 -0.45
C MET A 116 10.67 -6.64 -0.40
N LEU A 117 9.36 -6.71 -0.68
CA LEU A 117 8.66 -8.00 -0.81
C LEU A 117 9.22 -8.82 -1.97
N GLY A 118 9.50 -8.19 -3.11
CA GLY A 118 10.17 -8.83 -4.24
C GLY A 118 11.55 -9.38 -3.85
N VAL A 119 12.39 -8.58 -3.19
CA VAL A 119 13.70 -9.03 -2.67
C VAL A 119 13.52 -10.21 -1.72
N GLY A 120 12.56 -10.15 -0.79
CA GLY A 120 12.25 -11.24 0.13
C GLY A 120 11.91 -12.53 -0.61
N ILE A 121 11.01 -12.48 -1.59
CA ILE A 121 10.64 -13.65 -2.41
C ILE A 121 11.86 -14.18 -3.17
N GLY A 122 12.64 -13.32 -3.81
CA GLY A 122 13.82 -13.70 -4.57
C GLY A 122 14.91 -14.35 -3.72
N THR A 123 14.95 -14.08 -2.42
CA THR A 123 15.88 -14.73 -1.47
C THR A 123 15.54 -16.21 -1.27
N TYR A 124 14.26 -16.57 -1.25
CA TYR A 124 13.80 -17.94 -1.00
C TYR A 124 13.57 -18.75 -2.27
N VAL A 125 13.30 -18.08 -3.38
CA VAL A 125 12.93 -18.73 -4.64
C VAL A 125 14.08 -18.62 -5.63
N PRO A 126 14.82 -19.74 -5.90
CA PRO A 126 16.02 -19.71 -6.74
C PRO A 126 15.70 -19.62 -8.23
N TYR A 127 14.43 -19.80 -8.61
CA TYR A 127 14.01 -19.79 -10.02
C TYR A 127 13.40 -18.42 -10.39
N ARG A 128 14.01 -17.74 -11.36
CA ARG A 128 13.66 -16.41 -11.82
C ARG A 128 12.17 -16.27 -12.19
N SER A 129 11.63 -17.21 -12.96
CA SER A 129 10.22 -17.19 -13.39
C SER A 129 9.25 -17.35 -12.21
N THR A 130 9.55 -18.28 -11.31
CA THR A 130 8.73 -18.53 -10.12
C THR A 130 8.78 -17.32 -9.16
N ALA A 131 9.95 -16.74 -8.92
CA ALA A 131 10.09 -15.55 -8.09
C ALA A 131 9.31 -14.35 -8.65
N MET A 132 9.35 -14.15 -9.97
CA MET A 132 8.56 -13.14 -10.66
C MET A 132 7.06 -13.38 -10.48
N MET A 133 6.57 -14.60 -10.74
CA MET A 133 5.14 -14.94 -10.63
C MET A 133 4.64 -14.77 -9.18
N MET A 134 5.40 -15.25 -8.20
CA MET A 134 5.03 -15.11 -6.78
C MET A 134 4.97 -13.64 -6.35
N SER A 135 5.91 -12.81 -6.79
CA SER A 135 5.90 -11.39 -6.46
C SER A 135 4.72 -10.66 -7.08
N VAL A 136 4.38 -10.97 -8.33
CA VAL A 136 3.18 -10.44 -9.01
C VAL A 136 1.90 -10.88 -8.32
N ALA A 137 1.78 -12.17 -7.95
CA ALA A 137 0.63 -12.69 -7.22
C ALA A 137 0.44 -12.00 -5.86
N LEU A 138 1.54 -11.75 -5.14
CA LEU A 138 1.49 -11.06 -3.84
C LEU A 138 1.03 -9.60 -3.97
N VAL A 139 1.49 -8.87 -4.98
CA VAL A 139 1.01 -7.52 -5.29
C VAL A 139 -0.48 -7.54 -5.63
N GLY A 140 -0.90 -8.48 -6.47
CA GLY A 140 -2.32 -8.65 -6.81
C GLY A 140 -3.20 -8.95 -5.60
N PHE A 141 -2.72 -9.83 -4.70
CA PHE A 141 -3.40 -10.12 -3.44
C PHE A 141 -3.52 -8.89 -2.53
N TYR A 142 -2.47 -8.09 -2.42
CA TYR A 142 -2.52 -6.84 -1.66
C TYR A 142 -3.59 -5.89 -2.20
N PHE A 143 -3.64 -5.66 -3.51
CA PHE A 143 -4.66 -4.80 -4.11
C PHE A 143 -6.09 -5.33 -3.90
N LEU A 144 -6.26 -6.65 -4.03
CA LEU A 144 -7.55 -7.28 -3.78
C LEU A 144 -7.98 -7.09 -2.32
N LEU A 145 -7.06 -7.34 -1.36
CA LEU A 145 -7.31 -7.17 0.06
C LEU A 145 -7.70 -5.72 0.39
N MET A 146 -6.92 -4.75 -0.11
CA MET A 146 -7.19 -3.34 0.13
C MET A 146 -8.51 -2.88 -0.50
N TYR A 147 -8.83 -3.38 -1.70
CA TYR A 147 -10.12 -3.11 -2.33
C TYR A 147 -11.29 -3.66 -1.51
N MET A 148 -11.19 -4.91 -1.05
CA MET A 148 -12.24 -5.54 -0.23
C MET A 148 -12.44 -4.81 1.10
N LEU A 149 -11.35 -4.41 1.77
CA LEU A 149 -11.40 -3.65 3.02
C LEU A 149 -12.06 -2.28 2.82
N ASN A 150 -11.73 -1.59 1.74
CA ASN A 150 -12.32 -0.29 1.42
C ASN A 150 -13.81 -0.39 1.12
N GLN A 151 -14.24 -1.40 0.36
CA GLN A 151 -15.66 -1.66 0.10
C GLN A 151 -16.42 -1.98 1.37
N LEU A 152 -15.86 -2.83 2.22
CA LEU A 152 -16.47 -3.18 3.52
C LEU A 152 -16.60 -1.95 4.43
N SER A 153 -15.59 -1.09 4.45
CA SER A 153 -15.58 0.15 5.21
C SER A 153 -16.70 1.09 4.76
N SER A 154 -16.77 1.35 3.45
CA SER A 154 -17.79 2.25 2.88
C SER A 154 -19.22 1.74 3.13
N GLN A 155 -19.45 0.44 2.95
CA GLN A 155 -20.78 -0.16 3.19
C GLN A 155 -21.18 -0.08 4.67
N ASN A 156 -20.24 -0.29 5.60
CA ASN A 156 -20.51 -0.19 7.03
C ASN A 156 -20.89 1.24 7.45
N VAL A 157 -20.22 2.26 6.89
CA VAL A 157 -20.55 3.68 7.17
C VAL A 157 -21.94 4.02 6.64
N ILE A 158 -22.24 3.67 5.39
CA ILE A 158 -23.55 3.93 4.78
C ILE A 158 -24.67 3.26 5.59
N ALA A 159 -24.53 1.98 5.92
CA ALA A 159 -25.51 1.24 6.72
C ALA A 159 -25.71 1.83 8.13
N ALA A 160 -24.63 2.32 8.75
CA ALA A 160 -24.70 2.95 10.06
C ALA A 160 -25.40 4.33 10.00
N MET A 161 -25.17 5.11 8.93
CA MET A 161 -25.87 6.38 8.71
C MET A 161 -27.36 6.18 8.46
N GLU A 162 -27.75 5.17 7.67
CA GLU A 162 -29.15 4.82 7.46
C GLU A 162 -29.81 4.41 8.79
N ALA A 163 -29.12 3.65 9.63
CA ALA A 163 -29.62 3.24 10.95
C ALA A 163 -29.86 4.45 11.88
N VAL A 164 -29.03 5.48 11.82
CA VAL A 164 -29.24 6.73 12.59
C VAL A 164 -30.45 7.50 12.06
N ASN A 165 -30.60 7.59 10.74
CA ASN A 165 -31.72 8.30 10.12
C ASN A 165 -33.09 7.65 10.38
N GLN A 166 -33.09 6.33 10.65
CA GLN A 166 -34.32 5.56 10.96
C GLN A 166 -34.53 5.37 12.44
N ALA A 167 -33.60 5.82 13.31
CA ALA A 167 -33.65 5.60 14.74
C ALA A 167 -34.76 6.44 15.39
N THR A 168 -35.49 5.80 16.30
CA THR A 168 -36.38 6.48 17.27
C THR A 168 -35.57 6.90 18.49
N ASP A 169 -36.12 7.79 19.33
CA ASP A 169 -35.46 8.26 20.56
C ASP A 169 -34.91 7.12 21.43
N ALA A 170 -35.63 6.00 21.47
CA ALA A 170 -35.25 4.81 22.27
C ALA A 170 -34.06 4.04 21.68
N THR A 171 -33.81 4.14 20.35
CA THR A 171 -32.76 3.39 19.64
C THR A 171 -31.59 4.27 19.18
N LEU A 172 -31.69 5.57 19.34
CA LEU A 172 -30.73 6.56 18.88
C LEU A 172 -29.33 6.36 19.47
N SER A 173 -29.23 6.00 20.75
CA SER A 173 -27.94 5.75 21.41
C SER A 173 -27.18 4.55 20.80
N ALA A 174 -27.92 3.47 20.49
CA ALA A 174 -27.35 2.29 19.85
C ALA A 174 -26.93 2.56 18.39
N ALA A 175 -27.72 3.35 17.66
CA ALA A 175 -27.39 3.76 16.28
C ALA A 175 -26.14 4.66 16.26
N ASN A 176 -26.00 5.61 17.17
CA ASN A 176 -24.83 6.46 17.31
C ASN A 176 -23.57 5.65 17.66
N LEU A 177 -23.68 4.64 18.51
CA LEU A 177 -22.56 3.75 18.83
C LEU A 177 -22.09 2.96 17.59
N ARG A 178 -23.04 2.45 16.78
CA ARG A 178 -22.73 1.78 15.51
C ARG A 178 -22.03 2.74 14.52
N LEU A 179 -22.51 3.96 14.41
CA LEU A 179 -21.90 4.98 13.53
C LEU A 179 -20.47 5.31 13.98
N THR A 180 -20.25 5.49 15.28
CA THR A 180 -18.90 5.72 15.83
C THR A 180 -17.96 4.54 15.53
N GLY A 181 -18.45 3.30 15.69
CA GLY A 181 -17.69 2.10 15.35
C GLY A 181 -17.36 1.99 13.86
N ALA A 182 -18.31 2.33 12.98
CA ALA A 182 -18.11 2.35 11.54
C ALA A 182 -17.07 3.41 11.12
N PHE A 183 -17.10 4.60 11.72
CA PHE A 183 -16.07 5.63 11.49
C PHE A 183 -14.70 5.20 12.00
N ALA A 184 -14.61 4.60 13.18
CA ALA A 184 -13.35 4.09 13.71
C ALA A 184 -12.75 3.03 12.77
N PHE A 185 -13.58 2.14 12.23
CA PHE A 185 -13.17 1.14 11.25
C PHE A 185 -12.71 1.78 9.93
N MET A 186 -13.43 2.80 9.43
CA MET A 186 -13.04 3.56 8.25
C MET A 186 -11.68 4.24 8.45
N ILE A 187 -11.47 4.92 9.56
CA ILE A 187 -10.18 5.55 9.88
C ILE A 187 -9.07 4.49 9.94
N ALA A 188 -9.33 3.35 10.56
CA ALA A 188 -8.34 2.28 10.64
C ALA A 188 -7.96 1.73 9.25
N THR A 189 -8.93 1.49 8.37
CA THR A 189 -8.72 0.86 7.06
C THR A 189 -8.22 1.83 5.99
N GLU A 190 -8.67 3.08 5.99
CA GLU A 190 -8.34 4.06 4.97
C GLU A 190 -7.12 4.93 5.30
N PHE A 191 -6.85 5.16 6.59
CA PHE A 191 -5.75 6.02 7.03
C PHE A 191 -4.61 5.24 7.68
N VAL A 192 -4.92 4.43 8.70
CA VAL A 192 -3.88 3.78 9.51
C VAL A 192 -3.25 2.61 8.78
N LEU A 193 -4.06 1.70 8.26
CA LEU A 193 -3.60 0.47 7.62
C LEU A 193 -2.70 0.73 6.39
N PRO A 194 -3.04 1.64 5.47
CA PRO A 194 -2.21 1.93 4.30
C PRO A 194 -0.84 2.51 4.61
N LEU A 195 -0.65 3.08 5.78
CA LEU A 195 0.64 3.60 6.24
C LEU A 195 1.40 2.59 7.09
N LEU A 196 0.69 1.92 7.99
CA LEU A 196 1.29 1.03 8.98
C LEU A 196 1.66 -0.32 8.38
N LEU A 197 0.84 -0.86 7.49
CA LEU A 197 1.08 -2.15 6.85
C LEU A 197 2.37 -2.16 6.01
N PRO A 198 2.65 -1.19 5.12
CA PRO A 198 3.93 -1.12 4.41
C PRO A 198 5.12 -1.03 5.35
N TYR A 199 5.05 -0.23 6.40
CA TYR A 199 6.13 -0.11 7.37
C TYR A 199 6.43 -1.44 8.07
N ILE A 200 5.39 -2.14 8.53
CA ILE A 200 5.53 -3.46 9.17
C ILE A 200 6.13 -4.47 8.19
N LEU A 201 5.62 -4.53 6.96
CA LEU A 201 6.09 -5.47 5.95
C LEU A 201 7.55 -5.23 5.55
N ILE A 202 7.97 -3.97 5.38
CA ILE A 202 9.38 -3.64 5.13
C ILE A 202 10.26 -4.13 6.28
N ARG A 203 9.89 -3.84 7.52
CA ARG A 203 10.65 -4.27 8.71
C ARG A 203 10.70 -5.80 8.84
N LEU A 204 9.57 -6.46 8.60
CA LEU A 204 9.47 -7.91 8.64
C LEU A 204 10.36 -8.56 7.58
N MET A 205 10.28 -8.10 6.33
CA MET A 205 11.09 -8.60 5.22
C MET A 205 12.58 -8.39 5.46
N MET A 206 12.98 -7.24 5.97
CA MET A 206 14.39 -7.01 6.35
C MET A 206 14.90 -8.01 7.39
N ARG A 207 14.08 -8.33 8.40
CA ARG A 207 14.44 -9.35 9.40
C ARG A 207 14.58 -10.73 8.77
N ILE A 208 13.58 -11.14 8.00
CA ILE A 208 13.52 -12.47 7.38
C ILE A 208 14.70 -12.68 6.44
N VAL A 209 14.97 -11.72 5.56
CA VAL A 209 16.10 -11.79 4.61
C VAL A 209 17.44 -11.81 5.36
N ARG A 210 17.59 -10.98 6.41
CA ARG A 210 18.83 -11.00 7.23
C ARG A 210 19.08 -12.36 7.85
N GLN A 211 18.07 -12.98 8.46
CA GLN A 211 18.20 -14.30 9.07
C GLN A 211 18.57 -15.36 8.04
N HIS A 212 17.94 -15.36 6.88
CA HIS A 212 18.23 -16.34 5.84
C HIS A 212 19.61 -16.18 5.24
N VAL A 213 20.04 -14.96 4.93
CA VAL A 213 21.37 -14.67 4.35
C VAL A 213 22.49 -14.98 5.33
N GLN A 214 22.28 -14.82 6.65
CA GLN A 214 23.27 -15.17 7.68
C GLN A 214 23.38 -16.69 7.94
N SER A 215 22.38 -17.46 7.50
CA SER A 215 22.37 -18.92 7.66
C SER A 215 23.02 -19.68 6.49
N ILE A 216 23.38 -18.97 5.41
CA ILE A 216 24.06 -19.52 4.22
C ILE A 216 25.56 -19.32 4.32
#